data_da7d343511331cf71612ccbdf3f09124
#
_entry.id   da7d343511331cf71612ccbdf3f09124
#
_cell.length_a   1.000
_cell.length_b   1.000
_cell.length_c   1.000
_cell.angle_alpha   90.00
_cell.angle_beta   90.00
_cell.angle_gamma   90.00
#
_symmetry.space_group_name_H-M   'P 1'
#
loop_
_entity.id
_entity.type
_entity.pdbx_description
1 polymer ?
#
loop_
_entity_poly.entity_id
_entity_poly.type
_entity_poly.pdbx_seq_one_letter_code
_entity_poly.pdbx_strand_id
1 'polypeptide(L)'
;LWSELFKLVGITFFKTLFFATDWFIYLTLGLVAALAVILARTQSRLIDSIQKLFTLIATGLLPLVSLLTLMFIITLPFTGLSAISRHISAAGLLLTLAFLQLILMAIVRDPQKASLPWTGPLRCLIKTALLVAPLYVFVAAWALWLRVAQYGWTVDRLQGALAVLVLLVWSLGYFVSIVWRKGQNPLDLQGKVNLAVSLLVLVIL
;
A
#
# COMPACT_ATOMS: atom_id res chain seq x y z
N LEU A 1 -2.02 7.43 23.62
CA LEU A 1 -1.30 8.44 24.38
C LEU A 1 -2.14 8.95 25.55
N TRP A 2 -3.33 9.55 25.31
CA TRP A 2 -4.21 10.06 26.36
C TRP A 2 -4.63 8.99 27.37
N SER A 3 -5.00 7.78 26.92
CA SER A 3 -5.40 6.68 27.81
C SER A 3 -4.29 6.23 28.75
N GLU A 4 -3.03 6.28 28.31
CA GLU A 4 -1.87 5.92 29.13
C GLU A 4 -1.54 7.03 30.15
N LEU A 5 -1.71 8.31 29.80
CA LEU A 5 -1.56 9.41 30.73
C LEU A 5 -2.60 9.34 31.88
N PHE A 6 -3.87 9.04 31.57
CA PHE A 6 -4.90 8.88 32.59
C PHE A 6 -4.70 7.63 33.44
N LYS A 7 -4.11 6.56 32.89
CA LYS A 7 -3.75 5.36 33.64
C LYS A 7 -2.68 5.66 34.72
N LEU A 8 -1.74 6.56 34.44
CA LEU A 8 -0.74 7.01 35.43
C LEU A 8 -1.36 7.70 36.64
N VAL A 9 -2.54 8.31 36.47
CA VAL A 9 -3.31 8.97 37.54
C VAL A 9 -4.37 8.02 38.14
N GLY A 10 -4.37 6.72 37.74
CA GLY A 10 -5.32 5.73 38.28
C GLY A 10 -6.70 5.71 37.61
N ILE A 11 -6.91 6.50 36.55
CA ILE A 11 -8.22 6.58 35.86
C ILE A 11 -8.20 5.63 34.65
N THR A 12 -8.77 4.43 34.81
CA THR A 12 -8.90 3.42 33.75
C THR A 12 -10.16 3.57 32.89
N PHE A 13 -11.09 4.43 33.31
CA PHE A 13 -12.38 4.66 32.65
C PHE A 13 -12.25 4.92 31.13
N PHE A 14 -11.36 5.81 30.73
CA PHE A 14 -11.18 6.14 29.31
C PHE A 14 -10.66 4.98 28.49
N LYS A 15 -9.79 4.14 29.06
CA LYS A 15 -9.29 2.95 28.38
C LYS A 15 -10.41 1.94 28.17
N THR A 16 -11.23 1.71 29.18
CA THR A 16 -12.35 0.78 29.11
C THR A 16 -13.41 1.26 28.13
N LEU A 17 -13.76 2.55 28.17
CA LEU A 17 -14.79 3.14 27.31
C LEU A 17 -14.39 3.12 25.83
N PHE A 18 -13.16 3.56 25.50
CA PHE A 18 -12.71 3.71 24.10
C PHE A 18 -12.15 2.45 23.46
N PHE A 19 -11.72 1.43 24.25
CA PHE A 19 -11.05 0.25 23.72
C PHE A 19 -11.64 -1.09 24.15
N ALA A 20 -12.53 -1.11 25.13
CA ALA A 20 -13.12 -2.35 25.63
C ALA A 20 -14.66 -2.38 25.55
N THR A 21 -15.30 -1.29 25.12
CA THR A 21 -16.77 -1.21 25.01
C THR A 21 -17.18 -1.18 23.54
N ASP A 22 -17.55 -2.31 22.98
CA ASP A 22 -17.81 -2.51 21.54
C ASP A 22 -18.84 -1.51 20.97
N TRP A 23 -19.97 -1.32 21.64
CA TRP A 23 -20.99 -0.38 21.17
C TRP A 23 -20.47 1.07 21.09
N PHE A 24 -19.61 1.49 22.01
CA PHE A 24 -19.03 2.83 22.01
C PHE A 24 -17.99 3.01 20.89
N ILE A 25 -17.22 1.94 20.59
CA ILE A 25 -16.28 1.92 19.47
C ILE A 25 -17.03 2.09 18.15
N TYR A 26 -18.11 1.32 17.94
CA TYR A 26 -18.91 1.42 16.71
C TYR A 26 -19.62 2.77 16.58
N LEU A 27 -20.14 3.31 17.67
CA LEU A 27 -20.78 4.63 17.68
C LEU A 27 -19.77 5.73 17.36
N THR A 28 -18.58 5.68 17.95
CA THR A 28 -17.51 6.66 17.71
C THR A 28 -17.01 6.58 16.26
N LEU A 29 -16.78 5.37 15.75
CA LEU A 29 -16.40 5.12 14.34
C LEU A 29 -17.47 5.66 13.39
N GLY A 30 -18.74 5.37 13.64
CA GLY A 30 -19.86 5.88 12.84
C GLY A 30 -19.95 7.41 12.85
N LEU A 31 -19.79 8.03 14.01
CA LEU A 31 -19.82 9.48 14.15
C LEU A 31 -18.62 10.15 13.44
N VAL A 32 -17.42 9.60 13.59
CA VAL A 32 -16.21 10.09 12.89
C VAL A 32 -16.36 9.92 11.38
N ALA A 33 -16.89 8.79 10.91
CA ALA A 33 -17.16 8.57 9.49
C ALA A 33 -18.20 9.56 8.94
N ALA A 34 -19.30 9.81 9.67
CA ALA A 34 -20.33 10.78 9.29
C ALA A 34 -19.73 12.20 9.22
N LEU A 35 -18.97 12.61 10.24
CA LEU A 35 -18.28 13.91 10.25
C LEU A 35 -17.29 14.04 9.09
N ALA A 36 -16.53 12.98 8.78
CA ALA A 36 -15.61 12.97 7.64
C ALA A 36 -16.34 13.18 6.32
N VAL A 37 -17.50 12.53 6.12
CA VAL A 37 -18.34 12.71 4.92
C VAL A 37 -18.90 14.13 4.84
N ILE A 38 -19.39 14.70 5.96
CA ILE A 38 -19.90 16.07 6.01
C ILE A 38 -18.77 17.06 5.69
N LEU A 39 -17.61 16.93 6.32
CA LEU A 39 -16.43 17.76 6.03
C LEU A 39 -16.01 17.64 4.57
N ALA A 40 -16.01 16.42 4.04
CA ALA A 40 -15.67 16.18 2.63
C ALA A 40 -16.62 16.90 1.65
N ARG A 41 -17.89 17.01 1.99
CA ARG A 41 -18.88 17.69 1.15
C ARG A 41 -18.89 19.22 1.31
N THR A 42 -18.61 19.71 2.53
CA THR A 42 -18.74 21.15 2.84
C THR A 42 -17.42 21.90 2.67
N GLN A 43 -16.28 21.26 2.82
CA GLN A 43 -14.94 21.88 2.87
C GLN A 43 -14.03 21.38 1.75
N SER A 44 -14.41 21.59 0.48
CA SER A 44 -13.62 21.18 -0.68
C SER A 44 -12.17 21.71 -0.65
N ARG A 45 -11.97 22.97 -0.21
CA ARG A 45 -10.64 23.59 -0.10
C ARG A 45 -9.71 22.87 0.88
N LEU A 46 -10.25 22.36 1.98
CA LEU A 46 -9.49 21.58 2.96
C LEU A 46 -9.03 20.25 2.36
N ILE A 47 -9.93 19.56 1.67
CA ILE A 47 -9.62 18.30 1.00
C ILE A 47 -8.57 18.49 -0.08
N ASP A 48 -8.73 19.52 -0.92
CA ASP A 48 -7.75 19.87 -1.96
C ASP A 48 -6.37 20.13 -1.35
N SER A 49 -6.30 20.81 -0.21
CA SER A 49 -5.05 21.10 0.49
C SER A 49 -4.41 19.83 1.04
N ILE A 50 -5.21 18.95 1.65
CA ILE A 50 -4.75 17.66 2.15
C ILE A 50 -4.27 16.77 1.00
N GLN A 51 -5.02 16.69 -0.10
CA GLN A 51 -4.61 15.92 -1.28
C GLN A 51 -3.31 16.44 -1.88
N LYS A 52 -3.14 17.76 -1.99
CA LYS A 52 -1.89 18.38 -2.44
C LYS A 52 -0.71 18.01 -1.53
N LEU A 53 -0.91 18.03 -0.22
CA LEU A 53 0.11 17.65 0.76
C LEU A 53 0.53 16.18 0.57
N PHE A 54 -0.45 15.26 0.49
CA PHE A 54 -0.16 13.84 0.25
C PHE A 54 0.53 13.61 -1.09
N THR A 55 0.09 14.29 -2.14
CA THR A 55 0.72 14.22 -3.46
C THR A 55 2.15 14.73 -3.43
N LEU A 56 2.43 15.82 -2.71
CA LEU A 56 3.78 16.36 -2.56
C LEU A 56 4.71 15.36 -1.85
N ILE A 57 4.26 14.81 -0.73
CA ILE A 57 5.00 13.80 0.03
C ILE A 57 5.24 12.55 -0.85
N ALA A 58 4.20 12.04 -1.50
CA ALA A 58 4.31 10.86 -2.35
C ALA A 58 5.23 11.11 -3.56
N THR A 59 5.22 12.32 -4.12
CA THR A 59 6.10 12.71 -5.23
C THR A 59 7.58 12.69 -4.81
N GLY A 60 7.89 13.08 -3.59
CA GLY A 60 9.25 13.01 -3.05
C GLY A 60 9.68 11.59 -2.65
N LEU A 61 8.78 10.82 -2.03
CA LEU A 61 9.08 9.49 -1.52
C LEU A 61 9.15 8.42 -2.62
N LEU A 62 8.35 8.53 -3.67
CA LEU A 62 8.26 7.49 -4.70
C LEU A 62 9.59 7.19 -5.41
N PRO A 63 10.40 8.17 -5.83
CA PRO A 63 11.73 7.91 -6.40
C PRO A 63 12.65 7.18 -5.42
N LEU A 64 12.60 7.56 -4.13
CA LEU A 64 13.42 6.97 -3.09
C LEU A 64 13.03 5.51 -2.84
N VAL A 65 11.72 5.23 -2.71
CA VAL A 65 11.21 3.85 -2.57
C VAL A 65 11.55 3.02 -3.81
N SER A 66 11.42 3.61 -5.02
CA SER A 66 11.77 2.93 -6.28
C SER A 66 13.25 2.56 -6.33
N LEU A 67 14.14 3.46 -5.89
CA LEU A 67 15.57 3.21 -5.80
C LEU A 67 15.87 2.08 -4.81
N LEU A 68 15.32 2.15 -3.59
CA LEU A 68 15.50 1.13 -2.57
C LEU A 68 15.00 -0.24 -3.04
N THR A 69 13.85 -0.29 -3.69
CA THR A 69 13.27 -1.54 -4.22
C THR A 69 14.17 -2.15 -5.29
N LEU A 70 14.67 -1.35 -6.24
CA LEU A 70 15.57 -1.84 -7.29
C LEU A 70 16.91 -2.31 -6.71
N MET A 71 17.51 -1.55 -5.78
CA MET A 71 18.72 -1.97 -5.10
C MET A 71 18.51 -3.30 -4.37
N PHE A 72 17.39 -3.43 -3.66
CA PHE A 72 17.06 -4.66 -2.94
C PHE A 72 16.94 -5.86 -3.87
N ILE A 73 16.24 -5.70 -5.00
CA ILE A 73 16.06 -6.79 -5.98
C ILE A 73 17.39 -7.18 -6.64
N ILE A 74 18.25 -6.22 -6.96
CA ILE A 74 19.57 -6.49 -7.54
C ILE A 74 20.44 -7.27 -6.55
N THR A 75 20.36 -6.96 -5.25
CA THR A 75 21.15 -7.67 -4.24
C THR A 75 20.61 -9.05 -3.88
N LEU A 76 19.32 -9.30 -4.09
CA LEU A 76 18.64 -10.54 -3.70
C LEU A 76 19.26 -11.84 -4.28
N PRO A 77 19.68 -11.91 -5.57
CA PRO A 77 20.35 -13.07 -6.11
C PRO A 77 21.72 -13.37 -5.47
N PHE A 78 22.41 -12.33 -4.98
CA PHE A 78 23.75 -12.46 -4.38
C PHE A 78 23.71 -12.83 -2.89
N THR A 79 22.71 -12.32 -2.16
CA THR A 79 22.59 -12.54 -0.72
C THR A 79 21.69 -13.73 -0.37
N GLY A 80 20.81 -14.13 -1.27
CA GLY A 80 19.82 -15.17 -1.05
C GLY A 80 18.72 -14.75 -0.05
N LEU A 81 17.58 -15.40 -0.13
CA LEU A 81 16.44 -15.17 0.77
C LEU A 81 16.74 -15.59 2.22
N SER A 82 17.69 -16.51 2.44
CA SER A 82 18.05 -17.06 3.75
C SER A 82 18.70 -16.01 4.68
N ALA A 83 19.48 -15.08 4.14
CA ALA A 83 20.10 -14.03 4.92
C ALA A 83 19.07 -13.04 5.52
N ILE A 84 17.99 -12.78 4.77
CA ILE A 84 16.93 -11.84 5.16
C ILE A 84 15.95 -12.52 6.14
N SER A 85 15.69 -13.82 5.96
CA SER A 85 14.70 -14.55 6.75
C SER A 85 15.09 -14.78 8.22
N ARG A 86 16.33 -14.48 8.61
CA ARG A 86 16.80 -14.63 10.00
C ARG A 86 16.19 -13.62 10.96
N HIS A 87 15.87 -12.40 10.49
CA HIS A 87 15.41 -11.30 11.34
C HIS A 87 14.00 -10.81 11.00
N ILE A 88 13.60 -10.86 9.73
CA ILE A 88 12.31 -10.37 9.26
C ILE A 88 11.77 -11.38 8.25
N SER A 89 10.43 -11.51 8.19
CA SER A 89 9.80 -12.27 7.12
C SER A 89 10.13 -11.64 5.76
N ALA A 90 10.97 -12.34 4.96
CA ALA A 90 11.35 -11.87 3.63
C ALA A 90 10.11 -11.58 2.75
N ALA A 91 9.07 -12.43 2.84
CA ALA A 91 7.80 -12.20 2.17
C ALA A 91 7.13 -10.91 2.65
N GLY A 92 7.07 -10.67 3.96
CA GLY A 92 6.47 -9.46 4.52
C GLY A 92 7.18 -8.19 4.06
N LEU A 93 8.51 -8.18 4.03
CA LEU A 93 9.29 -7.04 3.57
C LEU A 93 9.03 -6.73 2.08
N LEU A 94 9.05 -7.77 1.23
CA LEU A 94 8.77 -7.62 -0.20
C LEU A 94 7.35 -7.11 -0.45
N LEU A 95 6.35 -7.63 0.27
CA LEU A 95 4.97 -7.18 0.16
C LEU A 95 4.79 -5.73 0.63
N THR A 96 5.48 -5.34 1.72
CA THR A 96 5.46 -3.96 2.21
C THR A 96 6.06 -2.99 1.21
N LEU A 97 7.20 -3.33 0.59
CA LEU A 97 7.81 -2.52 -0.47
C LEU A 97 6.89 -2.41 -1.69
N ALA A 98 6.28 -3.54 -2.11
CA ALA A 98 5.29 -3.55 -3.19
C ALA A 98 4.12 -2.62 -2.90
N PHE A 99 3.50 -2.79 -1.74
CA PHE A 99 2.37 -1.97 -1.30
C PHE A 99 2.71 -0.49 -1.27
N LEU A 100 3.84 -0.15 -0.63
CA LEU A 100 4.28 1.24 -0.52
C LEU A 100 4.52 1.87 -1.89
N GLN A 101 5.15 1.16 -2.81
CA GLN A 101 5.41 1.66 -4.15
C GLN A 101 4.12 1.85 -4.96
N LEU A 102 3.19 0.88 -4.91
CA LEU A 102 1.94 0.95 -5.65
C LEU A 102 1.00 2.03 -5.09
N ILE A 103 0.89 2.16 -3.75
CA ILE A 103 0.06 3.18 -3.12
C ILE A 103 0.59 4.60 -3.38
N LEU A 104 1.91 4.81 -3.28
CA LEU A 104 2.51 6.09 -3.59
C LEU A 104 2.27 6.48 -5.06
N MET A 105 2.39 5.52 -5.98
CA MET A 105 2.08 5.77 -7.39
C MET A 105 0.60 6.08 -7.61
N ALA A 106 -0.31 5.42 -6.89
CA ALA A 106 -1.74 5.70 -6.94
C ALA A 106 -2.08 7.12 -6.46
N ILE A 107 -1.39 7.59 -5.40
CA ILE A 107 -1.57 8.95 -4.85
C ILE A 107 -1.03 10.03 -5.81
N VAL A 108 0.13 9.82 -6.41
CA VAL A 108 0.75 10.81 -7.33
C VAL A 108 0.02 10.92 -8.65
N ARG A 109 -0.73 9.89 -9.01
CA ARG A 109 -1.47 9.86 -10.25
C ARG A 109 -2.58 10.93 -10.24
N ASP A 110 -2.44 11.93 -11.12
CA ASP A 110 -3.46 12.94 -11.36
C ASP A 110 -4.24 12.59 -12.65
N PRO A 111 -5.56 12.31 -12.56
CA PRO A 111 -6.37 12.00 -13.74
C PRO A 111 -6.43 13.11 -14.78
N GLN A 112 -6.20 14.36 -14.35
CA GLN A 112 -6.28 15.54 -15.24
C GLN A 112 -4.95 15.80 -15.94
N LYS A 113 -3.84 15.20 -15.49
CA LYS A 113 -2.52 15.37 -16.08
C LYS A 113 -2.13 14.17 -16.91
N ALA A 114 -1.83 14.40 -18.18
CA ALA A 114 -1.36 13.34 -19.10
C ALA A 114 0.07 12.86 -18.81
N SER A 115 0.79 13.48 -17.90
CA SER A 115 2.21 13.19 -17.64
C SER A 115 2.51 13.12 -16.15
N LEU A 116 3.45 12.23 -15.79
CA LEU A 116 4.02 12.16 -14.45
C LEU A 116 4.87 13.39 -14.14
N PRO A 117 4.95 13.82 -12.85
CA PRO A 117 5.66 15.05 -12.46
C PRO A 117 7.19 14.98 -12.67
N TRP A 118 7.72 13.77 -12.85
CA TRP A 118 9.18 13.58 -13.04
C TRP A 118 9.57 13.55 -14.51
N THR A 119 10.76 14.08 -14.78
CA THR A 119 11.41 14.08 -16.10
C THR A 119 12.73 13.30 -16.05
N GLY A 120 13.24 12.90 -17.22
CA GLY A 120 14.55 12.27 -17.35
C GLY A 120 14.73 10.98 -16.53
N PRO A 121 15.86 10.86 -15.80
CA PRO A 121 16.27 9.62 -15.14
C PRO A 121 15.32 9.16 -14.04
N LEU A 122 14.69 10.07 -13.28
CA LEU A 122 13.74 9.73 -12.23
C LEU A 122 12.48 9.04 -12.78
N ARG A 123 12.00 9.52 -13.92
CA ARG A 123 10.88 8.86 -14.61
C ARG A 123 11.23 7.45 -15.08
N CYS A 124 12.45 7.26 -15.56
CA CYS A 124 12.95 5.94 -15.96
C CYS A 124 13.04 5.01 -14.75
N LEU A 125 13.65 5.48 -13.65
CA LEU A 125 13.78 4.75 -12.39
C LEU A 125 12.42 4.23 -11.89
N ILE A 126 11.42 5.12 -11.78
CA ILE A 126 10.09 4.77 -11.29
C ILE A 126 9.40 3.77 -12.22
N LYS A 127 9.49 3.99 -13.54
CA LYS A 127 8.91 3.05 -14.51
C LYS A 127 9.55 1.68 -14.43
N THR A 128 10.88 1.60 -14.32
CA THR A 128 11.60 0.33 -14.18
C THR A 128 11.19 -0.38 -12.89
N ALA A 129 11.10 0.34 -11.77
CA ALA A 129 10.66 -0.23 -10.51
C ALA A 129 9.23 -0.77 -10.58
N LEU A 130 8.31 -0.06 -11.24
CA LEU A 130 6.93 -0.53 -11.46
C LEU A 130 6.86 -1.75 -12.40
N LEU A 131 7.73 -1.82 -13.42
CA LEU A 131 7.81 -2.98 -14.31
C LEU A 131 8.34 -4.22 -13.59
N VAL A 132 9.22 -4.03 -12.61
CA VAL A 132 9.78 -5.13 -11.81
C VAL A 132 8.84 -5.51 -10.64
N ALA A 133 7.83 -4.69 -10.33
CA ALA A 133 6.92 -4.93 -9.22
C ALA A 133 6.27 -6.33 -9.22
N PRO A 134 5.72 -6.87 -10.32
CA PRO A 134 5.17 -8.23 -10.32
C PRO A 134 6.19 -9.30 -9.95
N LEU A 135 7.47 -9.12 -10.33
CA LEU A 135 8.51 -10.09 -10.07
C LEU A 135 8.74 -10.27 -8.56
N TYR A 136 8.91 -9.19 -7.81
CA TYR A 136 9.17 -9.31 -6.38
C TYR A 136 7.91 -9.67 -5.56
N VAL A 137 6.73 -9.35 -6.06
CA VAL A 137 5.49 -9.88 -5.47
C VAL A 137 5.41 -11.39 -5.71
N PHE A 138 5.83 -11.88 -6.88
CA PHE A 138 5.91 -13.31 -7.16
C PHE A 138 6.93 -14.02 -6.26
N VAL A 139 8.11 -13.41 -6.04
CA VAL A 139 9.11 -13.94 -5.08
C VAL A 139 8.53 -13.99 -3.65
N ALA A 140 7.76 -12.99 -3.24
CA ALA A 140 7.07 -12.98 -1.96
C ALA A 140 6.03 -14.10 -1.86
N ALA A 141 5.26 -14.33 -2.94
CA ALA A 141 4.30 -15.44 -3.05
C ALA A 141 5.00 -16.80 -2.89
N TRP A 142 6.13 -16.98 -3.58
CA TRP A 142 6.95 -18.18 -3.48
C TRP A 142 7.48 -18.41 -2.07
N ALA A 143 8.03 -17.35 -1.44
CA ALA A 143 8.53 -17.42 -0.06
C ALA A 143 7.42 -17.76 0.95
N LEU A 144 6.21 -17.24 0.74
CA LEU A 144 5.03 -17.57 1.55
C LEU A 144 4.60 -19.02 1.33
N TRP A 145 4.56 -19.48 0.08
CA TRP A 145 4.23 -20.87 -0.27
C TRP A 145 5.15 -21.88 0.39
N LEU A 146 6.46 -21.64 0.36
CA LEU A 146 7.43 -22.51 1.05
C LEU A 146 7.13 -22.63 2.55
N ARG A 147 6.74 -21.54 3.20
CA ARG A 147 6.38 -21.55 4.62
C ARG A 147 5.06 -22.29 4.88
N VAL A 148 4.09 -22.14 3.99
CA VAL A 148 2.82 -22.89 4.08
C VAL A 148 3.06 -24.39 3.90
N ALA A 149 3.91 -24.77 2.93
CA ALA A 149 4.25 -26.17 2.68
C ALA A 149 4.98 -26.82 3.86
N GLN A 150 5.84 -26.08 4.57
CA GLN A 150 6.61 -26.59 5.70
C GLN A 150 5.80 -26.65 7.00
N TYR A 151 4.95 -25.67 7.27
CA TYR A 151 4.34 -25.47 8.60
C TYR A 151 2.80 -25.45 8.57
N GLY A 152 2.18 -25.68 7.40
CA GLY A 152 0.72 -25.63 7.23
C GLY A 152 0.13 -24.24 7.21
N TRP A 153 -1.19 -24.15 7.11
CA TRP A 153 -1.95 -22.90 7.10
C TRP A 153 -2.15 -22.36 8.52
N THR A 154 -1.92 -21.07 8.68
CA THR A 154 -2.29 -20.28 9.86
C THR A 154 -3.05 -19.03 9.43
N VAL A 155 -3.76 -18.36 10.35
CA VAL A 155 -4.50 -17.13 10.06
C VAL A 155 -3.60 -16.07 9.45
N ASP A 156 -2.40 -15.86 10.01
CA ASP A 156 -1.43 -14.88 9.50
C ASP A 156 -0.96 -15.21 8.07
N ARG A 157 -0.81 -16.51 7.75
CA ARG A 157 -0.41 -16.94 6.40
C ARG A 157 -1.55 -16.79 5.41
N LEU A 158 -2.79 -16.99 5.84
CA LEU A 158 -3.97 -16.74 5.02
C LEU A 158 -4.08 -15.25 4.69
N GLN A 159 -3.93 -14.38 5.69
CA GLN A 159 -3.89 -12.93 5.47
C GLN A 159 -2.75 -12.52 4.52
N GLY A 160 -1.57 -13.11 4.70
CA GLY A 160 -0.44 -12.93 3.78
C GLY A 160 -0.76 -13.36 2.35
N ALA A 161 -1.47 -14.49 2.17
CA ALA A 161 -1.88 -14.97 0.85
C ALA A 161 -2.90 -14.02 0.16
N LEU A 162 -3.84 -13.50 0.92
CA LEU A 162 -4.78 -12.47 0.43
C LEU A 162 -4.05 -11.19 0.03
N ALA A 163 -3.09 -10.74 0.84
CA ALA A 163 -2.26 -9.57 0.51
C ALA A 163 -1.43 -9.81 -0.77
N VAL A 164 -0.83 -10.99 -0.92
CA VAL A 164 -0.13 -11.39 -2.17
C VAL A 164 -1.06 -11.32 -3.37
N LEU A 165 -2.27 -11.87 -3.26
CA LEU A 165 -3.24 -11.87 -4.36
C LEU A 165 -3.61 -10.46 -4.79
N VAL A 166 -3.94 -9.59 -3.84
CA VAL A 166 -4.26 -8.18 -4.11
C VAL A 166 -3.09 -7.46 -4.78
N LEU A 167 -1.88 -7.61 -4.24
CA LEU A 167 -0.69 -6.95 -4.78
C LEU A 167 -0.25 -7.52 -6.14
N LEU A 168 -0.47 -8.82 -6.40
CA LEU A 168 -0.26 -9.40 -7.72
C LEU A 168 -1.19 -8.78 -8.76
N VAL A 169 -2.47 -8.73 -8.50
CA VAL A 169 -3.45 -8.10 -9.41
C VAL A 169 -3.10 -6.64 -9.65
N TRP A 170 -2.74 -5.92 -8.59
CA TRP A 170 -2.38 -4.50 -8.69
C TRP A 170 -1.10 -4.27 -9.49
N SER A 171 -0.02 -4.99 -9.17
CA SER A 171 1.27 -4.88 -9.86
C SER A 171 1.21 -5.31 -11.33
N LEU A 172 0.48 -6.39 -11.63
CA LEU A 172 0.24 -6.83 -13.01
C LEU A 172 -0.57 -5.80 -13.80
N GLY A 173 -1.59 -5.21 -13.20
CA GLY A 173 -2.35 -4.13 -13.82
C GLY A 173 -1.48 -2.93 -14.19
N TYR A 174 -0.56 -2.53 -13.31
CA TYR A 174 0.39 -1.46 -13.60
C TYR A 174 1.43 -1.86 -14.65
N PHE A 175 1.94 -3.09 -14.59
CA PHE A 175 2.82 -3.64 -15.61
C PHE A 175 2.17 -3.56 -17.00
N VAL A 176 0.95 -4.07 -17.14
CA VAL A 176 0.18 -4.04 -18.39
C VAL A 176 -0.04 -2.60 -18.86
N SER A 177 -0.36 -1.66 -17.95
CA SER A 177 -0.55 -0.26 -18.30
C SER A 177 0.69 0.41 -18.88
N ILE A 178 1.87 -0.03 -18.45
CA ILE A 178 3.15 0.52 -18.93
C ILE A 178 3.57 -0.11 -20.27
N VAL A 179 3.37 -1.42 -20.41
CA VAL A 179 3.81 -2.20 -21.59
C VAL A 179 2.81 -2.06 -22.75
N TRP A 180 1.52 -2.07 -22.47
CA TRP A 180 0.47 -2.09 -23.50
C TRP A 180 0.13 -0.67 -23.98
N ARG A 181 0.99 -0.11 -24.80
CA ARG A 181 0.90 1.27 -25.31
C ARG A 181 -0.08 1.50 -26.47
N LYS A 182 -0.95 0.57 -26.82
CA LYS A 182 -1.86 0.73 -27.98
C LYS A 182 -2.98 1.72 -27.66
N GLY A 183 -2.76 3.01 -27.93
CA GLY A 183 -3.81 4.02 -28.12
C GLY A 183 -4.50 4.59 -26.88
N GLN A 184 -4.20 4.12 -25.69
CA GLN A 184 -4.78 4.65 -24.45
C GLN A 184 -3.68 5.29 -23.57
N ASN A 185 -4.04 6.37 -22.86
CA ASN A 185 -3.13 6.94 -21.87
C ASN A 185 -2.86 5.91 -20.77
N PRO A 186 -1.59 5.56 -20.48
CA PRO A 186 -1.25 4.58 -19.44
C PRO A 186 -1.87 4.94 -18.08
N LEU A 187 -2.05 6.22 -17.81
CA LEU A 187 -2.65 6.73 -16.58
C LEU A 187 -4.14 6.39 -16.44
N ASP A 188 -4.90 6.32 -17.52
CA ASP A 188 -6.32 5.96 -17.49
C ASP A 188 -6.51 4.49 -17.13
N LEU A 189 -5.66 3.61 -17.68
CA LEU A 189 -5.68 2.20 -17.35
C LEU A 189 -5.31 1.96 -15.88
N GLN A 190 -4.30 2.67 -15.36
CA GLN A 190 -3.94 2.61 -13.93
C GLN A 190 -5.09 3.01 -13.02
N GLY A 191 -5.94 3.98 -13.42
CA GLY A 191 -7.13 4.34 -12.67
C GLY A 191 -8.18 3.24 -12.59
N LYS A 192 -8.42 2.57 -13.70
CA LYS A 192 -9.32 1.41 -13.75
C LYS A 192 -8.78 0.25 -12.90
N VAL A 193 -7.47 0.05 -12.92
CA VAL A 193 -6.78 -0.95 -12.07
C VAL A 193 -6.95 -0.60 -10.59
N ASN A 194 -6.74 0.65 -10.19
CA ASN A 194 -6.92 1.07 -8.79
C ASN A 194 -8.37 0.87 -8.34
N LEU A 195 -9.35 1.19 -9.18
CA LEU A 195 -10.77 0.95 -8.87
C LEU A 195 -11.06 -0.54 -8.73
N ALA A 196 -10.56 -1.36 -9.65
CA ALA A 196 -10.76 -2.82 -9.60
C ALA A 196 -10.12 -3.43 -8.34
N VAL A 197 -8.93 -2.99 -7.96
CA VAL A 197 -8.25 -3.44 -6.72
C VAL A 197 -9.02 -2.99 -5.49
N SER A 198 -9.54 -1.78 -5.45
CA SER A 198 -10.35 -1.29 -4.33
C SER A 198 -11.63 -2.10 -4.17
N LEU A 199 -12.30 -2.46 -5.27
CA LEU A 199 -13.47 -3.34 -5.25
C LEU A 199 -13.11 -4.76 -4.81
N LEU A 200 -11.98 -5.29 -5.28
CA LEU A 200 -11.48 -6.61 -4.85
C LEU A 200 -11.25 -6.65 -3.33
N VAL A 201 -10.59 -5.63 -2.78
CA VAL A 201 -10.34 -5.53 -1.33
C VAL A 201 -11.66 -5.46 -0.56
N LEU A 202 -12.65 -4.71 -1.05
CA LEU A 202 -13.96 -4.58 -0.42
C LEU A 202 -14.74 -5.90 -0.41
N VAL A 203 -14.55 -6.76 -1.41
CA VAL A 203 -15.17 -8.10 -1.47
C VAL A 203 -14.48 -9.10 -0.54
N ILE A 204 -13.17 -8.93 -0.29
CA ILE A 204 -12.37 -9.81 0.57
C ILE A 204 -12.59 -9.48 2.06
N LEU A 205 -12.86 -8.24 2.40
CA LEU A 205 -13.15 -7.77 3.78
C LEU A 205 -14.56 -8.16 4.23
#